data_aa79a6c43d584522697a2c3fb30d01f8
#
_entry.id   aa79a6c43d584522697a2c3fb30d01f8
#
_cell.length_a   1.000
_cell.length_b   1.000
_cell.length_c   1.000
_cell.angle_alpha   90.00
_cell.angle_beta   90.00
_cell.angle_gamma   90.00
#
_symmetry.space_group_name_H-M   'P 1'
#
loop_
_entity.id
_entity.type
_entity.pdbx_description
1 polymer ?
#
loop_
_entity_poly.entity_id
_entity_poly.type
_entity_poly.pdbx_seq_one_letter_code
_entity_poly.pdbx_strand_id
1 'polypeptide(L)'
;MTVPERLSALRKCMEEKNIDVYVVPTADFHQSEYVGEHFKARKFITGFSGSAGTAVITKTEARLWTDGRYFIQAAAQLEGTTVELMKMGEPGVPEMNAYIEEVLKEGETLGFDGRVVSVGEGEGYAAIAGKKNAKVNYQVDLIDEIWEDRPVLSEEPAFNLDVKYAGETVASKLARIREEMKEAGTNVHVVSTLDDICWTLNIRGNDIDFFPLVLSYGIITMDSFELYIDERKLDDKLKAKLAKDGVNLHPYNDIYEDVKKFGSDVVAMIDPGKLNYALFNNIPENVKTVKKRNPAILMKAIKNPVEIENIRKAQIKDSVAHVRFMKWLKENVGKMRITEMSASDKLDELRAEMGNFIRPSFEPISSFGEHGAIVHYTSSPETDVELKEGQLFLTDTGAGFYEGSTDVTRTYALGEVPQIMKDHFTLVAISNLQLGSAKFLEGSTGMILDILARKPFWDRDLNFNHGTGHGVGYLLNIHEGPAGFRWKYRKGETEVLQEGMVITDEPGIYIEGSHGIRLENELLTCKGTLNEYGQFMYFEAITLIPMDLDAINPDIMTQEDKKLLNDYHAKVYEVIAPYLNEEEQEWLKKYTRAI
;
A
#
# COMPACT_ATOMS: atom_id res chain seq x y z
N MET A 1 -21.11 -22.20 0.47
CA MET A 1 -22.26 -21.24 0.68
C MET A 1 -22.13 -20.09 -0.30
N THR A 2 -23.22 -19.67 -0.95
CA THR A 2 -23.32 -18.43 -1.72
C THR A 2 -23.31 -17.21 -0.79
N VAL A 3 -23.09 -15.98 -1.30
CA VAL A 3 -23.14 -14.78 -0.49
C VAL A 3 -24.48 -14.57 0.22
N PRO A 4 -25.65 -14.73 -0.45
CA PRO A 4 -26.95 -14.68 0.24
C PRO A 4 -27.10 -15.71 1.38
N GLU A 5 -26.58 -16.92 1.23
CA GLU A 5 -26.58 -17.94 2.27
C GLU A 5 -25.69 -17.55 3.46
N ARG A 6 -24.48 -17.00 3.18
CA ARG A 6 -23.58 -16.48 4.23
C ARG A 6 -24.22 -15.32 5.00
N LEU A 7 -24.87 -14.37 4.30
CA LEU A 7 -25.60 -13.27 4.94
C LEU A 7 -26.77 -13.78 5.80
N SER A 8 -27.47 -14.81 5.36
CA SER A 8 -28.54 -15.44 6.14
C SER A 8 -28.00 -16.09 7.41
N ALA A 9 -26.86 -16.81 7.31
CA ALA A 9 -26.20 -17.44 8.44
C ALA A 9 -25.69 -16.37 9.45
N LEU A 10 -25.06 -15.29 8.95
CA LEU A 10 -24.60 -14.18 9.78
C LEU A 10 -25.75 -13.53 10.54
N ARG A 11 -26.88 -13.25 9.87
CA ARG A 11 -28.06 -12.65 10.53
C ARG A 11 -28.62 -13.53 11.63
N LYS A 12 -28.56 -14.86 11.48
CA LYS A 12 -28.95 -15.79 12.54
C LYS A 12 -28.02 -15.68 13.75
N CYS A 13 -26.69 -15.62 13.54
CA CYS A 13 -25.72 -15.39 14.62
C CYS A 13 -25.95 -14.02 15.28
N MET A 14 -26.24 -12.98 14.49
CA MET A 14 -26.59 -11.65 15.02
C MET A 14 -27.81 -11.70 15.93
N GLU A 15 -28.88 -12.42 15.54
CA GLU A 15 -30.09 -12.60 16.37
C GLU A 15 -29.76 -13.33 17.66
N GLU A 16 -29.02 -14.43 17.61
CA GLU A 16 -28.60 -15.23 18.77
C GLU A 16 -27.76 -14.43 19.78
N LYS A 17 -26.95 -13.50 19.29
CA LYS A 17 -26.05 -12.61 20.09
C LYS A 17 -26.70 -11.26 20.44
N ASN A 18 -27.94 -11.01 20.01
CA ASN A 18 -28.63 -9.73 20.17
C ASN A 18 -27.85 -8.54 19.57
N ILE A 19 -27.36 -8.72 18.35
CA ILE A 19 -26.68 -7.69 17.56
C ILE A 19 -27.61 -7.26 16.42
N ASP A 20 -27.81 -5.95 16.28
CA ASP A 20 -28.75 -5.37 15.32
C ASP A 20 -28.06 -4.85 14.06
N VAL A 21 -26.84 -4.34 14.21
CA VAL A 21 -25.96 -3.85 13.14
C VAL A 21 -24.59 -4.48 13.34
N TYR A 22 -24.01 -5.06 12.30
CA TYR A 22 -22.67 -5.67 12.35
C TYR A 22 -21.74 -5.11 11.29
N VAL A 23 -20.52 -4.69 11.68
CA VAL A 23 -19.53 -4.07 10.80
C VAL A 23 -18.39 -5.05 10.51
N VAL A 24 -18.06 -5.22 9.23
CA VAL A 24 -16.98 -6.10 8.77
C VAL A 24 -16.03 -5.30 7.85
N PRO A 25 -14.91 -4.76 8.37
CA PRO A 25 -13.93 -4.04 7.58
C PRO A 25 -13.00 -4.99 6.80
N THR A 26 -12.26 -4.45 5.83
CA THR A 26 -11.02 -5.05 5.37
C THR A 26 -9.92 -4.65 6.36
N ALA A 27 -9.59 -5.51 7.28
CA ALA A 27 -8.52 -5.30 8.25
C ALA A 27 -8.08 -6.63 8.87
N ASP A 28 -6.85 -6.66 9.38
CA ASP A 28 -6.35 -7.69 10.28
C ASP A 28 -6.24 -7.14 11.72
N PHE A 29 -5.69 -7.91 12.63
CA PHE A 29 -5.49 -7.50 14.03
C PHE A 29 -4.45 -6.37 14.20
N HIS A 30 -3.74 -6.03 13.11
CA HIS A 30 -2.60 -5.13 13.06
C HIS A 30 -2.87 -3.85 12.25
N GLN A 31 -4.08 -3.70 11.70
CA GLN A 31 -4.48 -2.60 10.82
C GLN A 31 -3.58 -2.50 9.56
N SER A 32 -3.23 -3.67 9.01
CA SER A 32 -2.52 -3.78 7.73
C SER A 32 -3.44 -3.39 6.57
N GLU A 33 -2.88 -2.80 5.52
CA GLU A 33 -3.63 -2.46 4.30
C GLU A 33 -3.99 -3.72 3.50
N TYR A 34 -3.05 -4.64 3.37
CA TYR A 34 -3.25 -5.95 2.77
C TYR A 34 -3.24 -7.01 3.87
N VAL A 35 -4.16 -7.95 3.77
CA VAL A 35 -4.41 -8.90 4.85
C VAL A 35 -4.22 -10.33 4.37
N GLY A 36 -3.66 -11.19 5.24
CA GLY A 36 -3.55 -12.61 4.99
C GLY A 36 -4.93 -13.30 4.86
N GLU A 37 -4.96 -14.50 4.29
CA GLU A 37 -6.19 -15.23 3.95
C GLU A 37 -7.15 -15.39 5.14
N HIS A 38 -6.62 -15.61 6.35
CA HIS A 38 -7.43 -15.69 7.58
C HIS A 38 -8.31 -14.46 7.81
N PHE A 39 -7.85 -13.29 7.40
CA PHE A 39 -8.49 -12.00 7.67
C PHE A 39 -9.41 -11.52 6.55
N LYS A 40 -9.61 -12.30 5.47
CA LYS A 40 -10.47 -11.92 4.34
C LYS A 40 -11.98 -12.05 4.64
N ALA A 41 -12.39 -11.71 5.87
CA ALA A 41 -13.76 -11.79 6.37
C ALA A 41 -14.75 -10.97 5.52
N ARG A 42 -14.38 -9.75 5.12
CA ARG A 42 -15.21 -8.90 4.25
C ARG A 42 -15.38 -9.52 2.86
N LYS A 43 -14.33 -10.09 2.26
CA LYS A 43 -14.42 -10.84 1.00
C LYS A 43 -15.34 -12.05 1.16
N PHE A 44 -15.21 -12.81 2.24
CA PHE A 44 -16.05 -13.95 2.53
C PHE A 44 -17.54 -13.57 2.59
N ILE A 45 -17.91 -12.53 3.31
CA ILE A 45 -19.32 -12.18 3.53
C ILE A 45 -19.97 -11.45 2.35
N THR A 46 -19.18 -10.73 1.50
CA THR A 46 -19.73 -9.93 0.40
C THR A 46 -19.45 -10.49 -0.99
N GLY A 47 -18.41 -11.31 -1.15
CA GLY A 47 -17.90 -11.75 -2.46
C GLY A 47 -16.97 -10.73 -3.15
N PHE A 48 -16.89 -9.49 -2.66
CA PHE A 48 -15.99 -8.49 -3.23
C PHE A 48 -14.54 -8.76 -2.84
N SER A 49 -13.62 -8.79 -3.80
CA SER A 49 -12.22 -9.17 -3.58
C SER A 49 -11.24 -7.99 -3.46
N GLY A 50 -11.64 -6.76 -3.80
CA GLY A 50 -10.77 -5.58 -3.73
C GLY A 50 -10.14 -5.36 -2.34
N SER A 51 -8.99 -4.72 -2.25
CA SER A 51 -8.23 -4.61 -0.99
C SER A 51 -8.80 -3.61 0.01
N ALA A 52 -9.72 -2.73 -0.38
CA ALA A 52 -10.29 -1.72 0.50
C ALA A 52 -11.83 -1.73 0.48
N GLY A 53 -12.43 -1.74 1.66
CA GLY A 53 -13.89 -1.64 1.81
C GLY A 53 -14.36 -2.12 3.17
N THR A 54 -15.55 -1.66 3.57
CA THR A 54 -16.21 -2.05 4.81
C THR A 54 -17.66 -2.43 4.53
N ALA A 55 -18.06 -3.57 4.98
CA ALA A 55 -19.47 -4.00 4.93
C ALA A 55 -20.19 -3.66 6.22
N VAL A 56 -21.43 -3.16 6.09
CA VAL A 56 -22.35 -2.97 7.21
C VAL A 56 -23.58 -3.82 6.94
N ILE A 57 -23.86 -4.74 7.85
CA ILE A 57 -24.94 -5.71 7.76
C ILE A 57 -25.98 -5.40 8.86
N THR A 58 -27.23 -5.24 8.45
CA THR A 58 -28.38 -5.13 9.34
C THR A 58 -29.23 -6.40 9.23
N LYS A 59 -30.31 -6.48 10.01
CA LYS A 59 -31.28 -7.58 9.92
C LYS A 59 -31.87 -7.77 8.51
N THR A 60 -31.91 -6.72 7.70
CA THR A 60 -32.59 -6.73 6.38
C THR A 60 -31.70 -6.31 5.24
N GLU A 61 -30.68 -5.50 5.46
CA GLU A 61 -29.81 -4.93 4.43
C GLU A 61 -28.36 -5.37 4.61
N ALA A 62 -27.60 -5.33 3.54
CA ALA A 62 -26.15 -5.46 3.53
C ALA A 62 -25.58 -4.45 2.53
N ARG A 63 -24.65 -3.61 2.95
CA ARG A 63 -24.08 -2.55 2.15
C ARG A 63 -22.55 -2.58 2.25
N LEU A 64 -21.87 -2.33 1.12
CA LEU A 64 -20.41 -2.27 1.02
C LEU A 64 -19.97 -0.88 0.60
N TRP A 65 -19.21 -0.20 1.46
CA TRP A 65 -18.50 1.03 1.12
C TRP A 65 -17.12 0.70 0.57
N THR A 66 -16.79 1.24 -0.61
CA THR A 66 -15.44 1.18 -1.19
C THR A 66 -15.13 2.46 -1.95
N ASP A 67 -13.85 2.71 -2.28
CA ASP A 67 -13.39 3.93 -2.95
C ASP A 67 -13.33 3.79 -4.49
N GLY A 68 -13.02 4.91 -5.17
CA GLY A 68 -13.09 5.03 -6.62
C GLY A 68 -12.20 4.07 -7.43
N ARG A 69 -11.18 3.48 -6.82
CA ARG A 69 -10.33 2.46 -7.46
C ARG A 69 -11.09 1.19 -7.79
N TYR A 70 -12.18 0.90 -7.05
CA TYR A 70 -12.91 -0.37 -7.07
C TYR A 70 -14.34 -0.28 -7.58
N PHE A 71 -14.85 0.87 -7.99
CA PHE A 71 -16.26 1.02 -8.36
C PHE A 71 -16.71 0.04 -9.46
N ILE A 72 -15.90 -0.13 -10.51
CA ILE A 72 -16.20 -1.03 -11.62
C ILE A 72 -16.16 -2.49 -11.14
N GLN A 73 -15.09 -2.88 -10.46
CA GLN A 73 -14.91 -4.24 -9.96
C GLN A 73 -16.00 -4.61 -8.94
N ALA A 74 -16.29 -3.73 -7.99
CA ALA A 74 -17.32 -3.98 -6.98
C ALA A 74 -18.71 -4.12 -7.60
N ALA A 75 -19.06 -3.27 -8.58
CA ALA A 75 -20.33 -3.38 -9.27
C ALA A 75 -20.50 -4.75 -9.94
N ALA A 76 -19.46 -5.24 -10.62
CA ALA A 76 -19.50 -6.56 -11.26
C ALA A 76 -19.56 -7.72 -10.25
N GLN A 77 -18.74 -7.66 -9.19
CA GLN A 77 -18.63 -8.75 -8.21
C GLN A 77 -19.84 -8.84 -7.24
N LEU A 78 -20.54 -7.74 -7.02
CA LEU A 78 -21.73 -7.70 -6.16
C LEU A 78 -23.03 -8.02 -6.91
N GLU A 79 -22.99 -8.17 -8.22
CA GLU A 79 -24.19 -8.52 -9.00
C GLU A 79 -24.78 -9.86 -8.51
N GLY A 80 -26.07 -9.86 -8.14
CA GLY A 80 -26.78 -11.03 -7.62
C GLY A 80 -26.48 -11.42 -6.17
N THR A 81 -25.63 -10.67 -5.44
CA THR A 81 -25.23 -10.97 -4.06
C THR A 81 -26.19 -10.44 -2.98
N THR A 82 -27.12 -9.57 -3.32
CA THR A 82 -27.96 -8.79 -2.40
C THR A 82 -27.19 -7.77 -1.53
N VAL A 83 -25.92 -7.53 -1.81
CA VAL A 83 -25.10 -6.47 -1.18
C VAL A 83 -25.17 -5.21 -2.03
N GLU A 84 -25.58 -4.09 -1.46
CA GLU A 84 -25.65 -2.80 -2.13
C GLU A 84 -24.26 -2.11 -2.15
N LEU A 85 -23.82 -1.65 -3.34
CA LEU A 85 -22.58 -0.90 -3.47
C LEU A 85 -22.77 0.57 -3.08
N MET A 86 -21.99 1.03 -2.11
CA MET A 86 -21.92 2.42 -1.66
C MET A 86 -20.61 3.04 -2.18
N LYS A 87 -20.70 3.85 -3.25
CA LYS A 87 -19.55 4.51 -3.88
C LYS A 87 -19.08 5.70 -3.05
N MET A 88 -18.03 5.51 -2.24
CA MET A 88 -17.53 6.54 -1.31
C MET A 88 -17.17 7.84 -2.04
N GLY A 89 -17.66 8.97 -1.50
CA GLY A 89 -17.37 10.31 -2.02
C GLY A 89 -18.22 10.73 -3.22
N GLU A 90 -19.12 9.86 -3.73
CA GLU A 90 -20.04 10.22 -4.80
C GLU A 90 -21.28 10.96 -4.28
N PRO A 91 -21.84 11.91 -5.07
CA PRO A 91 -23.02 12.66 -4.67
C PRO A 91 -24.22 11.75 -4.34
N GLY A 92 -24.83 11.98 -3.19
CA GLY A 92 -26.01 11.22 -2.72
C GLY A 92 -25.68 9.90 -2.00
N VAL A 93 -24.42 9.52 -1.92
CA VAL A 93 -23.99 8.35 -1.13
C VAL A 93 -23.62 8.79 0.29
N PRO A 94 -24.32 8.29 1.33
CA PRO A 94 -24.00 8.65 2.72
C PRO A 94 -22.64 8.07 3.14
N GLU A 95 -21.93 8.80 3.99
CA GLU A 95 -20.79 8.27 4.71
C GLU A 95 -21.21 7.08 5.58
N MET A 96 -20.36 6.07 5.71
CA MET A 96 -20.65 4.85 6.44
C MET A 96 -21.12 5.11 7.89
N ASN A 97 -20.42 6.01 8.59
CA ASN A 97 -20.79 6.34 9.98
C ASN A 97 -22.17 7.04 10.07
N ALA A 98 -22.50 7.86 9.09
CA ALA A 98 -23.83 8.49 9.02
C ALA A 98 -24.93 7.44 8.78
N TYR A 99 -24.69 6.46 7.92
CA TYR A 99 -25.60 5.34 7.72
C TYR A 99 -25.76 4.49 9.00
N ILE A 100 -24.66 4.15 9.69
CA ILE A 100 -24.74 3.42 10.98
C ILE A 100 -25.59 4.22 11.98
N GLU A 101 -25.36 5.54 12.09
CA GLU A 101 -26.16 6.41 12.98
C GLU A 101 -27.65 6.47 12.59
N GLU A 102 -27.97 6.36 11.29
CA GLU A 102 -29.34 6.32 10.78
C GLU A 102 -30.05 5.02 11.14
N VAL A 103 -29.40 3.87 10.90
CA VAL A 103 -30.04 2.55 11.05
C VAL A 103 -30.07 2.04 12.47
N LEU A 104 -29.10 2.41 13.31
CA LEU A 104 -29.03 2.00 14.72
C LEU A 104 -30.10 2.73 15.54
N LYS A 105 -30.94 1.98 16.24
CA LYS A 105 -32.05 2.51 17.06
C LYS A 105 -31.71 2.47 18.55
N GLU A 106 -32.53 3.17 19.35
CA GLU A 106 -32.40 3.17 20.80
C GLU A 106 -32.51 1.75 21.37
N GLY A 107 -31.58 1.38 22.25
CA GLY A 107 -31.52 0.08 22.91
C GLY A 107 -30.95 -1.06 22.08
N GLU A 108 -30.70 -0.85 20.78
CA GLU A 108 -30.07 -1.82 19.89
C GLU A 108 -28.57 -1.99 20.18
N THR A 109 -27.93 -2.95 19.51
CA THR A 109 -26.52 -3.26 19.67
C THR A 109 -25.79 -3.16 18.34
N LEU A 110 -24.73 -2.34 18.30
CA LEU A 110 -23.73 -2.32 17.23
C LEU A 110 -22.63 -3.33 17.55
N GLY A 111 -22.40 -4.30 16.65
CA GLY A 111 -21.40 -5.35 16.80
C GLY A 111 -20.27 -5.24 15.80
N PHE A 112 -19.08 -5.64 16.22
CA PHE A 112 -17.89 -5.83 15.37
C PHE A 112 -16.82 -6.65 16.10
N ASP A 113 -15.87 -7.25 15.38
CA ASP A 113 -14.67 -7.80 16.00
C ASP A 113 -13.71 -6.64 16.36
N GLY A 114 -13.53 -6.40 17.65
CA GLY A 114 -12.66 -5.32 18.14
C GLY A 114 -11.18 -5.52 17.83
N ARG A 115 -10.77 -6.71 17.37
CA ARG A 115 -9.39 -6.98 16.96
C ARG A 115 -9.07 -6.43 15.57
N VAL A 116 -10.09 -6.28 14.69
CA VAL A 116 -9.93 -5.75 13.32
C VAL A 116 -10.40 -4.30 13.16
N VAL A 117 -10.79 -3.66 14.26
CA VAL A 117 -11.21 -2.24 14.29
C VAL A 117 -10.19 -1.46 15.11
N SER A 118 -9.71 -0.33 14.60
CA SER A 118 -8.77 0.53 15.32
C SER A 118 -9.43 1.22 16.53
N VAL A 119 -8.61 1.70 17.48
CA VAL A 119 -9.09 2.50 18.63
C VAL A 119 -9.91 3.70 18.16
N GLY A 120 -9.43 4.42 17.14
CA GLY A 120 -10.11 5.61 16.62
C GLY A 120 -11.49 5.29 16.03
N GLU A 121 -11.60 4.22 15.26
CA GLU A 121 -12.88 3.76 14.71
C GLU A 121 -13.82 3.23 15.79
N GLY A 122 -13.33 2.40 16.70
CA GLY A 122 -14.11 1.85 17.81
C GLY A 122 -14.66 2.94 18.74
N GLU A 123 -13.88 3.98 19.05
CA GLU A 123 -14.35 5.17 19.76
C GLU A 123 -15.43 5.93 18.98
N GLY A 124 -15.26 6.01 17.64
CA GLY A 124 -16.29 6.58 16.76
C GLY A 124 -17.62 5.79 16.82
N TYR A 125 -17.54 4.48 16.75
CA TYR A 125 -18.71 3.60 16.88
C TYR A 125 -19.35 3.70 18.28
N ALA A 126 -18.54 3.75 19.33
CA ALA A 126 -19.04 3.95 20.70
C ALA A 126 -19.74 5.30 20.85
N ALA A 127 -19.23 6.36 20.23
CA ALA A 127 -19.87 7.68 20.24
C ALA A 127 -21.23 7.67 19.50
N ILE A 128 -21.33 6.98 18.36
CA ILE A 128 -22.60 6.80 17.63
C ILE A 128 -23.61 6.04 18.50
N ALA A 129 -23.20 4.92 19.10
CA ALA A 129 -24.06 4.13 19.99
C ALA A 129 -24.51 4.96 21.19
N GLY A 130 -23.62 5.74 21.80
CA GLY A 130 -23.94 6.62 22.92
C GLY A 130 -25.03 7.66 22.61
N LYS A 131 -24.98 8.28 21.44
CA LYS A 131 -26.00 9.22 20.95
C LYS A 131 -27.41 8.58 20.85
N LYS A 132 -27.44 7.28 20.60
CA LYS A 132 -28.69 6.51 20.40
C LYS A 132 -29.14 5.75 21.63
N ASN A 133 -28.47 5.87 22.76
CA ASN A 133 -28.65 4.99 23.93
C ASN A 133 -28.57 3.49 23.55
N ALA A 134 -27.74 3.17 22.55
CA ALA A 134 -27.47 1.84 22.03
C ALA A 134 -26.23 1.24 22.72
N LYS A 135 -26.01 -0.06 22.51
CA LYS A 135 -24.87 -0.78 23.08
C LYS A 135 -23.81 -1.04 21.99
N VAL A 136 -22.57 -1.28 22.43
CA VAL A 136 -21.49 -1.78 21.57
C VAL A 136 -21.08 -3.17 22.06
N ASN A 137 -20.95 -4.12 21.12
CA ASN A 137 -20.36 -5.43 21.36
C ASN A 137 -19.16 -5.63 20.40
N TYR A 138 -17.95 -5.48 20.93
CA TYR A 138 -16.70 -5.63 20.17
C TYR A 138 -15.95 -6.94 20.47
N GLN A 139 -16.55 -7.84 21.24
CA GLN A 139 -15.92 -9.09 21.71
C GLN A 139 -16.33 -10.32 20.89
N VAL A 140 -16.92 -10.13 19.72
CA VAL A 140 -17.47 -11.20 18.89
C VAL A 140 -16.95 -11.14 17.46
N ASP A 141 -16.43 -12.26 16.98
CA ASP A 141 -16.14 -12.50 15.57
C ASP A 141 -17.23 -13.42 15.02
N LEU A 142 -18.33 -12.81 14.53
CA LEU A 142 -19.44 -13.58 13.99
C LEU A 142 -19.12 -14.26 12.65
N ILE A 143 -18.08 -13.78 11.96
CA ILE A 143 -17.65 -14.40 10.71
C ILE A 143 -16.97 -15.75 10.99
N ASP A 144 -16.21 -15.85 12.09
CA ASP A 144 -15.60 -17.11 12.51
C ASP A 144 -16.65 -18.20 12.83
N GLU A 145 -17.80 -17.81 13.34
CA GLU A 145 -18.90 -18.74 13.66
C GLU A 145 -19.55 -19.38 12.39
N ILE A 146 -19.39 -18.75 11.22
CA ILE A 146 -20.04 -19.18 9.97
C ILE A 146 -19.06 -19.59 8.87
N TRP A 147 -17.76 -19.31 9.04
CA TRP A 147 -16.72 -19.65 8.05
C TRP A 147 -16.00 -20.94 8.45
N GLU A 148 -16.65 -22.09 8.18
CA GLU A 148 -16.17 -23.42 8.62
C GLU A 148 -14.77 -23.78 8.14
N ASP A 149 -14.37 -23.34 6.95
CA ASP A 149 -13.07 -23.60 6.31
C ASP A 149 -12.15 -22.37 6.36
N ARG A 150 -12.31 -21.51 7.36
CA ARG A 150 -11.47 -20.32 7.53
C ARG A 150 -9.99 -20.72 7.60
N PRO A 151 -9.13 -20.15 6.74
CA PRO A 151 -7.69 -20.41 6.81
C PRO A 151 -7.13 -20.12 8.20
N VAL A 152 -6.19 -20.92 8.66
CA VAL A 152 -5.47 -20.66 9.91
C VAL A 152 -4.54 -19.44 9.76
N LEU A 153 -4.08 -18.87 10.88
CA LEU A 153 -3.04 -17.85 10.84
C LEU A 153 -1.76 -18.43 10.20
N SER A 154 -1.08 -17.62 9.40
CA SER A 154 0.16 -18.01 8.76
C SER A 154 1.22 -18.45 9.77
N GLU A 155 1.95 -19.51 9.45
CA GLU A 155 3.09 -20.05 10.22
C GLU A 155 4.42 -19.90 9.45
N GLU A 156 4.44 -19.06 8.41
CA GLU A 156 5.59 -18.85 7.55
C GLU A 156 6.81 -18.35 8.34
N PRO A 157 8.04 -18.80 7.97
CA PRO A 157 9.24 -18.45 8.73
C PRO A 157 9.61 -16.98 8.58
N ALA A 158 10.10 -16.40 9.67
CA ALA A 158 10.73 -15.10 9.69
C ALA A 158 12.25 -15.21 9.42
N PHE A 159 12.83 -14.13 8.87
CA PHE A 159 14.27 -14.05 8.61
C PHE A 159 14.84 -12.70 9.04
N ASN A 160 16.15 -12.68 9.30
CA ASN A 160 16.88 -11.47 9.64
C ASN A 160 17.19 -10.64 8.39
N LEU A 161 16.88 -9.35 8.41
CA LEU A 161 17.44 -8.39 7.47
C LEU A 161 18.77 -7.87 8.02
N ASP A 162 19.87 -8.20 7.36
CA ASP A 162 21.21 -7.81 7.79
C ASP A 162 21.39 -6.28 7.80
N VAL A 163 22.19 -5.76 8.75
CA VAL A 163 22.46 -4.31 8.88
C VAL A 163 23.09 -3.72 7.61
N LYS A 164 23.81 -4.51 6.82
CA LYS A 164 24.31 -4.06 5.50
C LYS A 164 23.20 -3.63 4.54
N TYR A 165 21.96 -4.09 4.76
CA TYR A 165 20.77 -3.68 4.03
C TYR A 165 19.95 -2.65 4.83
N ALA A 166 19.71 -2.90 6.11
CA ALA A 166 18.92 -2.03 6.98
C ALA A 166 19.61 -0.72 7.37
N GLY A 167 20.94 -0.66 7.29
CA GLY A 167 21.75 0.52 7.60
C GLY A 167 21.81 0.94 9.05
N GLU A 168 20.91 0.42 9.91
CA GLU A 168 20.81 0.78 11.33
C GLU A 168 20.54 -0.45 12.18
N THR A 169 21.17 -0.52 13.38
CA THR A 169 20.99 -1.61 14.32
C THR A 169 19.66 -1.49 15.09
N VAL A 170 19.15 -2.62 15.60
CA VAL A 170 17.95 -2.65 16.48
C VAL A 170 18.15 -1.74 17.70
N ALA A 171 19.32 -1.79 18.33
CA ALA A 171 19.63 -0.98 19.51
C ALA A 171 19.54 0.54 19.20
N SER A 172 20.04 0.97 18.04
CA SER A 172 19.96 2.37 17.61
C SER A 172 18.50 2.81 17.37
N LYS A 173 17.71 2.00 16.65
CA LYS A 173 16.29 2.27 16.40
C LYS A 173 15.49 2.36 17.70
N LEU A 174 15.70 1.42 18.62
CA LEU A 174 15.05 1.44 19.94
C LEU A 174 15.46 2.65 20.78
N ALA A 175 16.72 3.09 20.71
CA ALA A 175 17.16 4.30 21.40
C ALA A 175 16.40 5.54 20.91
N ARG A 176 16.23 5.69 19.59
CA ARG A 176 15.47 6.79 18.99
C ARG A 176 13.97 6.74 19.40
N ILE A 177 13.35 5.57 19.35
CA ILE A 177 11.96 5.39 19.78
C ILE A 177 11.80 5.76 21.27
N ARG A 178 12.73 5.33 22.11
CA ARG A 178 12.70 5.64 23.55
C ARG A 178 12.87 7.13 23.86
N GLU A 179 13.63 7.88 23.04
CA GLU A 179 13.69 9.35 23.18
C GLU A 179 12.31 9.98 22.88
N GLU A 180 11.63 9.56 21.81
CA GLU A 180 10.27 10.02 21.50
C GLU A 180 9.25 9.64 22.60
N MET A 181 9.43 8.47 23.23
CA MET A 181 8.62 8.07 24.38
C MET A 181 8.86 8.98 25.58
N LYS A 182 10.12 9.33 25.88
CA LYS A 182 10.48 10.26 26.97
C LYS A 182 9.89 11.65 26.71
N GLU A 183 10.03 12.18 25.49
CA GLU A 183 9.46 13.47 25.10
C GLU A 183 7.94 13.50 25.24
N ALA A 184 7.28 12.36 24.96
CA ALA A 184 5.85 12.18 25.16
C ALA A 184 5.46 11.96 26.64
N GLY A 185 6.42 11.82 27.57
CA GLY A 185 6.19 11.53 28.97
C GLY A 185 5.63 10.13 29.22
N THR A 186 6.01 9.16 28.38
CA THR A 186 5.59 7.75 28.44
C THR A 186 6.75 6.84 28.78
N ASN A 187 6.48 5.68 29.39
CA ASN A 187 7.49 4.67 29.72
C ASN A 187 7.19 3.29 29.10
N VAL A 188 6.03 3.15 28.45
CA VAL A 188 5.63 1.97 27.70
C VAL A 188 5.05 2.42 26.36
N HIS A 189 5.35 1.70 25.27
CA HIS A 189 4.71 1.87 23.97
C HIS A 189 4.16 0.54 23.49
N VAL A 190 2.84 0.46 23.24
CA VAL A 190 2.18 -0.72 22.69
C VAL A 190 2.10 -0.58 21.17
N VAL A 191 2.75 -1.49 20.45
CA VAL A 191 2.86 -1.49 18.98
C VAL A 191 2.16 -2.71 18.42
N SER A 192 1.24 -2.49 17.47
CA SER A 192 0.55 -3.58 16.76
C SER A 192 0.90 -3.63 15.28
N THR A 193 1.42 -2.57 14.69
CA THR A 193 1.72 -2.50 13.25
C THR A 193 2.90 -3.40 12.88
N LEU A 194 2.67 -4.29 11.92
CA LEU A 194 3.66 -5.31 11.52
C LEU A 194 4.90 -4.71 10.90
N ASP A 195 4.74 -3.72 10.02
CA ASP A 195 5.83 -3.02 9.35
C ASP A 195 6.72 -2.23 10.32
N ASP A 196 6.14 -1.59 11.34
CA ASP A 196 6.89 -0.88 12.37
C ASP A 196 7.71 -1.84 13.25
N ILE A 197 7.13 -3.00 13.61
CA ILE A 197 7.83 -4.04 14.36
C ILE A 197 8.95 -4.64 13.51
N CYS A 198 8.65 -5.02 12.26
CA CYS A 198 9.61 -5.59 11.33
C CYS A 198 10.77 -4.62 11.05
N TRP A 199 10.48 -3.31 10.88
CA TRP A 199 11.51 -2.29 10.73
C TRP A 199 12.36 -2.15 11.99
N THR A 200 11.73 -2.04 13.16
CA THR A 200 12.43 -1.84 14.44
C THR A 200 13.39 -2.97 14.74
N LEU A 201 12.96 -4.23 14.53
CA LEU A 201 13.72 -5.42 14.88
C LEU A 201 14.61 -5.97 13.74
N ASN A 202 14.61 -5.34 12.57
CA ASN A 202 15.29 -5.84 11.37
C ASN A 202 14.93 -7.29 11.04
N ILE A 203 13.65 -7.62 11.14
CA ILE A 203 13.10 -8.92 10.75
C ILE A 203 12.15 -8.76 9.56
N ARG A 204 12.04 -9.80 8.77
CA ARG A 204 11.09 -9.92 7.66
C ARG A 204 10.47 -11.30 7.69
N GLY A 205 9.35 -11.50 7.03
CA GLY A 205 8.67 -12.79 6.97
C GLY A 205 7.76 -12.93 5.76
N ASN A 206 6.81 -13.86 5.83
CA ASN A 206 5.96 -14.22 4.71
C ASN A 206 4.49 -14.40 5.11
N ASP A 207 4.05 -13.76 6.18
CA ASP A 207 2.69 -13.95 6.72
C ASP A 207 1.60 -13.25 5.89
N ILE A 208 1.99 -12.29 5.07
CA ILE A 208 1.09 -11.60 4.14
C ILE A 208 1.67 -11.77 2.73
N ASP A 209 0.82 -12.13 1.78
CA ASP A 209 1.22 -12.27 0.39
C ASP A 209 1.88 -10.98 -0.11
N PHE A 210 2.98 -11.11 -0.81
CA PHE A 210 3.82 -10.03 -1.35
C PHE A 210 4.54 -9.16 -0.30
N PHE A 211 3.99 -8.98 0.89
CA PHE A 211 4.58 -8.11 1.93
C PHE A 211 5.43 -8.93 2.90
N PRO A 212 6.73 -8.60 3.05
CA PRO A 212 7.64 -9.39 3.87
C PRO A 212 7.48 -9.10 5.37
N LEU A 213 6.28 -9.29 5.90
CA LEU A 213 5.89 -8.98 7.26
C LEU A 213 5.70 -10.25 8.10
N VAL A 214 5.75 -10.06 9.42
CA VAL A 214 5.57 -11.14 10.41
C VAL A 214 4.45 -10.78 11.37
N LEU A 215 3.45 -11.64 11.50
CA LEU A 215 2.37 -11.47 12.49
C LEU A 215 2.97 -11.43 13.90
N SER A 216 2.93 -10.26 14.51
CA SER A 216 3.52 -10.02 15.82
C SER A 216 2.96 -8.75 16.47
N TYR A 217 3.10 -8.68 17.80
CA TYR A 217 2.86 -7.47 18.57
C TYR A 217 4.13 -7.10 19.34
N GLY A 218 4.24 -5.86 19.77
CA GLY A 218 5.35 -5.39 20.57
C GLY A 218 4.90 -4.52 21.76
N ILE A 219 5.59 -4.69 22.88
CA ILE A 219 5.57 -3.73 24.00
C ILE A 219 7.00 -3.23 24.17
N ILE A 220 7.22 -1.95 23.92
CA ILE A 220 8.52 -1.31 24.10
C ILE A 220 8.52 -0.67 25.47
N THR A 221 9.47 -1.08 26.32
CA THR A 221 9.77 -0.43 27.60
C THR A 221 11.05 0.40 27.48
N MET A 222 11.42 1.08 28.56
CA MET A 222 12.68 1.84 28.59
C MET A 222 13.92 0.94 28.50
N ASP A 223 13.79 -0.35 28.83
CA ASP A 223 14.92 -1.28 28.95
C ASP A 223 14.84 -2.50 28.02
N SER A 224 13.64 -2.92 27.59
CA SER A 224 13.41 -4.13 26.81
C SER A 224 12.45 -3.89 25.62
N PHE A 225 12.35 -4.89 24.76
CA PHE A 225 11.30 -5.06 23.77
C PHE A 225 10.65 -6.43 24.02
N GLU A 226 9.36 -6.44 24.36
CA GLU A 226 8.58 -7.66 24.54
C GLU A 226 7.91 -7.99 23.21
N LEU A 227 8.37 -9.02 22.51
CA LEU A 227 7.87 -9.45 21.21
C LEU A 227 6.88 -10.62 21.37
N TYR A 228 5.65 -10.41 20.97
CA TYR A 228 4.61 -11.43 20.97
C TYR A 228 4.48 -12.02 19.57
N ILE A 229 4.91 -13.26 19.41
CA ILE A 229 5.05 -13.93 18.13
C ILE A 229 4.87 -15.44 18.28
N ASP A 230 4.47 -16.12 17.20
CA ASP A 230 4.59 -17.57 17.16
C ASP A 230 6.06 -17.97 17.01
N GLU A 231 6.62 -18.54 18.07
CA GLU A 231 8.04 -18.90 18.11
C GLU A 231 8.46 -19.94 17.07
N ARG A 232 7.51 -20.69 16.49
CA ARG A 232 7.78 -21.66 15.41
C ARG A 232 8.34 -20.99 14.15
N LYS A 233 8.05 -19.70 13.96
CA LYS A 233 8.57 -18.89 12.86
C LYS A 233 10.04 -18.51 12.97
N LEU A 234 10.62 -18.64 14.15
CA LEU A 234 11.96 -18.18 14.47
C LEU A 234 12.93 -19.37 14.52
N ASP A 235 13.96 -19.35 13.69
CA ASP A 235 15.08 -20.28 13.83
C ASP A 235 15.97 -19.91 15.03
N ASP A 236 16.85 -20.82 15.44
CA ASP A 236 17.72 -20.62 16.61
C ASP A 236 18.67 -19.43 16.45
N LYS A 237 19.07 -19.09 15.21
CA LYS A 237 19.95 -17.94 14.93
C LYS A 237 19.21 -16.63 15.15
N LEU A 238 17.97 -16.55 14.67
CA LEU A 238 17.15 -15.37 14.83
C LEU A 238 16.75 -15.17 16.29
N LYS A 239 16.39 -16.25 17.02
CA LYS A 239 16.14 -16.20 18.47
C LYS A 239 17.36 -15.68 19.24
N ALA A 240 18.55 -16.22 18.96
CA ALA A 240 19.79 -15.78 19.62
C ALA A 240 20.12 -14.31 19.31
N LYS A 241 19.85 -13.84 18.06
CA LYS A 241 20.04 -12.44 17.67
C LYS A 241 19.08 -11.53 18.42
N LEU A 242 17.78 -11.86 18.43
CA LEU A 242 16.76 -11.07 19.12
C LEU A 242 17.06 -10.96 20.62
N ALA A 243 17.44 -12.06 21.27
CA ALA A 243 17.86 -12.05 22.67
C ALA A 243 19.08 -11.13 22.92
N LYS A 244 20.08 -11.15 22.01
CA LYS A 244 21.23 -10.23 22.06
C LYS A 244 20.85 -8.76 21.92
N ASP A 245 19.81 -8.48 21.15
CA ASP A 245 19.29 -7.13 20.91
C ASP A 245 18.35 -6.66 22.05
N GLY A 246 18.16 -7.45 23.12
CA GLY A 246 17.32 -7.12 24.27
C GLY A 246 15.83 -7.35 24.03
N VAL A 247 15.51 -8.30 23.15
CA VAL A 247 14.12 -8.69 22.82
C VAL A 247 13.77 -9.96 23.59
N ASN A 248 12.67 -9.91 24.34
CA ASN A 248 12.08 -11.06 25.02
C ASN A 248 10.92 -11.62 24.17
N LEU A 249 10.82 -12.94 24.07
CA LEU A 249 9.81 -13.62 23.27
C LEU A 249 8.63 -14.07 24.13
N HIS A 250 7.41 -13.87 23.62
CA HIS A 250 6.16 -14.27 24.24
C HIS A 250 5.21 -14.92 23.21
N PRO A 251 4.31 -15.84 23.62
CA PRO A 251 3.28 -16.35 22.71
C PRO A 251 2.40 -15.24 22.16
N TYR A 252 2.06 -15.33 20.88
CA TYR A 252 1.40 -14.27 20.09
C TYR A 252 0.19 -13.64 20.77
N ASN A 253 -0.71 -14.45 21.35
CA ASN A 253 -1.95 -13.96 21.97
C ASN A 253 -1.78 -13.47 23.42
N ASP A 254 -0.65 -13.71 24.07
CA ASP A 254 -0.45 -13.35 25.47
C ASP A 254 -0.45 -11.84 25.70
N ILE A 255 -0.23 -11.03 24.66
CA ILE A 255 -0.31 -9.57 24.76
C ILE A 255 -1.64 -9.09 25.34
N TYR A 256 -2.77 -9.75 24.98
CA TYR A 256 -4.10 -9.38 25.48
C TYR A 256 -4.26 -9.58 26.99
N GLU A 257 -3.50 -10.49 27.57
CA GLU A 257 -3.47 -10.71 29.02
C GLU A 257 -2.39 -9.87 29.71
N ASP A 258 -1.26 -9.63 29.04
CA ASP A 258 -0.15 -8.90 29.65
C ASP A 258 -0.44 -7.41 29.79
N VAL A 259 -1.14 -6.79 28.84
CA VAL A 259 -1.54 -5.38 29.00
C VAL A 259 -2.50 -5.16 30.17
N LYS A 260 -3.26 -6.18 30.61
CA LYS A 260 -4.12 -6.11 31.80
C LYS A 260 -3.33 -6.01 33.11
N LYS A 261 -2.04 -6.39 33.08
CA LYS A 261 -1.15 -6.37 34.24
C LYS A 261 -0.44 -5.03 34.43
N PHE A 262 -0.67 -4.05 33.56
CA PHE A 262 -0.07 -2.73 33.69
C PHE A 262 -0.46 -2.08 35.01
N GLY A 263 0.54 -1.63 35.77
CA GLY A 263 0.35 -0.93 37.04
C GLY A 263 0.11 0.58 36.85
N SER A 264 -0.20 1.25 37.93
CA SER A 264 -0.43 2.72 37.95
C SER A 264 0.84 3.55 37.66
N ASP A 265 2.01 2.93 37.66
CA ASP A 265 3.31 3.52 37.28
C ASP A 265 3.53 3.52 35.75
N VAL A 266 2.69 2.82 35.00
CA VAL A 266 2.73 2.78 33.54
C VAL A 266 2.05 4.01 32.96
N VAL A 267 2.73 4.68 32.04
CA VAL A 267 2.17 5.65 31.11
C VAL A 267 2.34 5.12 29.69
N ALA A 268 1.27 4.60 29.10
CA ALA A 268 1.32 3.88 27.84
C ALA A 268 1.10 4.80 26.64
N MET A 269 2.05 4.82 25.70
CA MET A 269 1.85 5.43 24.37
C MET A 269 1.13 4.42 23.47
N ILE A 270 0.11 4.88 22.78
CA ILE A 270 -0.64 4.13 21.77
C ILE A 270 -0.90 4.98 20.54
N ASP A 271 -0.92 4.35 19.36
CA ASP A 271 -1.40 4.98 18.14
C ASP A 271 -2.87 4.61 17.91
N PRO A 272 -3.83 5.54 18.06
CA PRO A 272 -5.24 5.23 17.98
C PRO A 272 -5.71 4.84 16.56
N GLY A 273 -4.94 5.16 15.53
CA GLY A 273 -5.22 4.74 14.15
C GLY A 273 -4.70 3.35 13.82
N LYS A 274 -3.88 2.76 14.69
CA LYS A 274 -3.16 1.52 14.43
C LYS A 274 -3.39 0.43 15.48
N LEU A 275 -3.51 0.79 16.75
CA LEU A 275 -3.82 -0.18 17.80
C LEU A 275 -5.27 -0.66 17.67
N ASN A 276 -5.50 -1.96 17.79
CA ASN A 276 -6.85 -2.49 17.72
C ASN A 276 -7.63 -2.21 19.02
N TYR A 277 -8.95 -2.07 18.86
CA TYR A 277 -9.87 -1.64 19.92
C TYR A 277 -9.99 -2.64 21.07
N ALA A 278 -9.93 -3.95 20.77
CA ALA A 278 -9.99 -5.00 21.79
C ALA A 278 -8.74 -4.97 22.69
N LEU A 279 -7.55 -4.80 22.12
CA LEU A 279 -6.31 -4.70 22.87
C LEU A 279 -6.28 -3.44 23.75
N PHE A 280 -6.70 -2.30 23.21
CA PHE A 280 -6.80 -1.05 23.97
C PHE A 280 -7.73 -1.17 25.19
N ASN A 281 -8.89 -1.79 25.02
CA ASN A 281 -9.86 -1.96 26.12
C ASN A 281 -9.42 -2.99 27.19
N ASN A 282 -8.34 -3.72 26.96
CA ASN A 282 -7.70 -4.56 27.97
C ASN A 282 -6.71 -3.81 28.85
N ILE A 283 -6.28 -2.60 28.45
CA ILE A 283 -5.47 -1.72 29.31
C ILE A 283 -6.34 -1.24 30.47
N PRO A 284 -5.90 -1.39 31.74
CA PRO A 284 -6.70 -0.97 32.88
C PRO A 284 -7.01 0.54 32.86
N GLU A 285 -8.23 0.92 33.26
CA GLU A 285 -8.68 2.32 33.25
C GLU A 285 -7.82 3.27 34.12
N ASN A 286 -7.14 2.75 35.14
CA ASN A 286 -6.22 3.51 35.98
C ASN A 286 -4.83 3.75 35.36
N VAL A 287 -4.55 3.14 34.20
CA VAL A 287 -3.32 3.37 33.44
C VAL A 287 -3.50 4.61 32.56
N LYS A 288 -2.58 5.56 32.69
CA LYS A 288 -2.58 6.74 31.82
C LYS A 288 -2.18 6.35 30.42
N THR A 289 -3.01 6.66 29.42
CA THR A 289 -2.69 6.48 28.01
C THR A 289 -2.40 7.81 27.32
N VAL A 290 -1.39 7.86 26.46
CA VAL A 290 -1.05 8.98 25.59
C VAL A 290 -1.28 8.56 24.14
N LYS A 291 -2.26 9.19 23.50
CA LYS A 291 -2.60 8.93 22.08
C LYS A 291 -1.67 9.76 21.19
N LYS A 292 -0.69 9.11 20.59
CA LYS A 292 0.30 9.72 19.68
C LYS A 292 0.59 8.74 18.55
N ARG A 293 0.79 9.27 17.32
CA ARG A 293 1.26 8.46 16.17
C ARG A 293 2.56 7.73 16.55
N ASN A 294 2.67 6.46 16.16
CA ASN A 294 3.89 5.68 16.37
C ASN A 294 5.09 6.40 15.74
N PRO A 295 6.16 6.72 16.51
CA PRO A 295 7.32 7.43 15.99
C PRO A 295 8.08 6.65 14.89
N ALA A 296 8.02 5.32 14.89
CA ALA A 296 8.63 4.49 13.86
C ALA A 296 8.10 4.82 12.45
N ILE A 297 6.84 5.27 12.31
CA ILE A 297 6.24 5.62 11.02
C ILE A 297 7.06 6.69 10.27
N LEU A 298 7.44 7.77 10.94
CA LEU A 298 8.26 8.81 10.32
C LEU A 298 9.73 8.38 10.20
N MET A 299 10.24 7.67 11.20
CA MET A 299 11.63 7.22 11.22
C MET A 299 11.98 6.29 10.06
N LYS A 300 11.06 5.36 9.67
CA LYS A 300 11.28 4.45 8.55
C LYS A 300 11.02 5.10 7.18
N ALA A 301 10.14 6.10 7.13
CA ALA A 301 9.87 6.84 5.91
C ALA A 301 11.11 7.64 5.43
N ILE A 302 11.94 8.10 6.34
CA ILE A 302 13.21 8.80 6.05
C ILE A 302 14.31 7.76 5.95
N LYS A 303 14.64 7.35 4.72
CA LYS A 303 15.65 6.31 4.45
C LYS A 303 17.04 6.80 4.85
N ASN A 304 17.80 5.94 5.55
CA ASN A 304 19.19 6.23 5.88
C ASN A 304 20.10 6.09 4.64
N PRO A 305 21.35 6.59 4.67
CA PRO A 305 22.23 6.56 3.51
C PRO A 305 22.49 5.14 2.94
N VAL A 306 22.50 4.10 3.78
CA VAL A 306 22.70 2.71 3.34
C VAL A 306 21.45 2.20 2.62
N GLU A 307 20.27 2.47 3.16
CA GLU A 307 18.99 2.15 2.49
C GLU A 307 18.88 2.86 1.15
N ILE A 308 19.21 4.15 1.06
CA ILE A 308 19.19 4.91 -0.21
C ILE A 308 20.13 4.31 -1.25
N GLU A 309 21.37 3.95 -0.87
CA GLU A 309 22.30 3.30 -1.78
C GLU A 309 21.78 1.95 -2.27
N ASN A 310 21.20 1.17 -1.38
CA ASN A 310 20.62 -0.13 -1.72
C ASN A 310 19.37 0.02 -2.61
N ILE A 311 18.46 0.95 -2.30
CA ILE A 311 17.28 1.24 -3.14
C ILE A 311 17.71 1.58 -4.58
N ARG A 312 18.74 2.42 -4.77
CA ARG A 312 19.26 2.70 -6.11
C ARG A 312 19.74 1.44 -6.83
N LYS A 313 20.36 0.49 -6.11
CA LYS A 313 20.75 -0.81 -6.69
C LYS A 313 19.54 -1.66 -7.08
N ALA A 314 18.50 -1.69 -6.24
CA ALA A 314 17.25 -2.38 -6.54
C ALA A 314 16.59 -1.78 -7.79
N GLN A 315 16.52 -0.45 -7.88
CA GLN A 315 15.97 0.27 -9.02
C GLN A 315 16.73 -0.01 -10.33
N ILE A 316 18.06 -0.09 -10.28
CA ILE A 316 18.86 -0.45 -11.47
C ILE A 316 18.56 -1.89 -11.90
N LYS A 317 18.48 -2.84 -10.96
CA LYS A 317 18.14 -4.24 -11.26
C LYS A 317 16.77 -4.35 -11.93
N ASP A 318 15.76 -3.73 -11.35
CA ASP A 318 14.41 -3.75 -11.88
C ASP A 318 14.30 -3.03 -13.21
N SER A 319 15.00 -1.89 -13.38
CA SER A 319 15.05 -1.17 -14.64
C SER A 319 15.68 -1.99 -15.77
N VAL A 320 16.74 -2.75 -15.50
CA VAL A 320 17.34 -3.68 -16.48
C VAL A 320 16.33 -4.78 -16.87
N ALA A 321 15.63 -5.37 -15.89
CA ALA A 321 14.61 -6.38 -16.16
C ALA A 321 13.48 -5.81 -17.04
N HIS A 322 13.01 -4.60 -16.74
CA HIS A 322 11.98 -3.93 -17.55
C HIS A 322 12.43 -3.55 -18.96
N VAL A 323 13.66 -3.12 -19.15
CA VAL A 323 14.20 -2.85 -20.50
C VAL A 323 14.22 -4.13 -21.33
N ARG A 324 14.69 -5.25 -20.77
CA ARG A 324 14.64 -6.57 -21.41
C ARG A 324 13.22 -7.03 -21.68
N PHE A 325 12.32 -6.80 -20.72
CA PHE A 325 10.91 -7.12 -20.87
C PHE A 325 10.26 -6.31 -22.00
N MET A 326 10.45 -4.99 -22.04
CA MET A 326 9.92 -4.14 -23.11
C MET A 326 10.43 -4.57 -24.49
N LYS A 327 11.74 -4.90 -24.60
CA LYS A 327 12.32 -5.43 -25.83
C LYS A 327 11.64 -6.74 -26.24
N TRP A 328 11.58 -7.70 -25.32
CA TRP A 328 10.93 -8.99 -25.56
C TRP A 328 9.47 -8.83 -25.97
N LEU A 329 8.71 -8.00 -25.27
CA LEU A 329 7.29 -7.76 -25.54
C LEU A 329 7.09 -7.21 -26.97
N LYS A 330 7.78 -6.14 -27.32
CA LYS A 330 7.65 -5.49 -28.64
C LYS A 330 8.13 -6.36 -29.82
N GLU A 331 9.06 -7.27 -29.57
CA GLU A 331 9.57 -8.17 -30.61
C GLU A 331 8.70 -9.42 -30.81
N ASN A 332 7.87 -9.78 -29.85
CA ASN A 332 7.15 -11.07 -29.86
C ASN A 332 5.62 -10.98 -29.93
N VAL A 333 5.01 -9.85 -29.56
CA VAL A 333 3.56 -9.66 -29.75
C VAL A 333 3.20 -9.80 -31.22
N GLY A 334 2.14 -10.57 -31.49
CA GLY A 334 1.73 -10.93 -32.86
C GLY A 334 2.54 -12.07 -33.51
N LYS A 335 3.66 -12.51 -32.91
CA LYS A 335 4.48 -13.64 -33.41
C LYS A 335 4.33 -14.91 -32.57
N MET A 336 4.04 -14.76 -31.28
CA MET A 336 3.73 -15.85 -30.37
C MET A 336 2.57 -15.46 -29.46
N ARG A 337 1.92 -16.45 -28.87
CA ARG A 337 0.86 -16.17 -27.91
C ARG A 337 1.45 -15.64 -26.61
N ILE A 338 1.11 -14.40 -26.27
CA ILE A 338 1.43 -13.74 -25.00
C ILE A 338 0.11 -13.32 -24.39
N THR A 339 -0.11 -13.61 -23.11
CA THR A 339 -1.30 -13.20 -22.35
C THR A 339 -0.89 -12.26 -21.23
N GLU A 340 -1.86 -11.62 -20.57
CA GLU A 340 -1.61 -10.76 -19.40
C GLU A 340 -0.81 -11.50 -18.33
N MET A 341 -1.23 -12.73 -17.96
CA MET A 341 -0.53 -13.54 -16.97
C MET A 341 0.87 -13.94 -17.44
N SER A 342 1.02 -14.44 -18.67
CA SER A 342 2.32 -14.86 -19.18
C SER A 342 3.31 -13.70 -19.36
N ALA A 343 2.82 -12.49 -19.59
CA ALA A 343 3.65 -11.29 -19.62
C ALA A 343 4.15 -10.91 -18.21
N SER A 344 3.29 -11.02 -17.20
CA SER A 344 3.68 -10.83 -15.79
C SER A 344 4.72 -11.84 -15.35
N ASP A 345 4.49 -13.14 -15.64
CA ASP A 345 5.45 -14.22 -15.34
C ASP A 345 6.81 -13.96 -15.98
N LYS A 346 6.81 -13.48 -17.24
CA LYS A 346 8.05 -13.16 -17.97
C LYS A 346 8.85 -12.05 -17.32
N LEU A 347 8.19 -11.04 -16.80
CA LEU A 347 8.88 -9.95 -16.08
C LEU A 347 9.52 -10.46 -14.79
N ASP A 348 8.81 -11.30 -14.04
CA ASP A 348 9.34 -11.90 -12.81
C ASP A 348 10.52 -12.86 -13.07
N GLU A 349 10.50 -13.62 -14.19
CA GLU A 349 11.66 -14.40 -14.63
C GLU A 349 12.90 -13.48 -14.84
N LEU A 350 12.72 -12.35 -15.53
CA LEU A 350 13.81 -11.39 -15.78
C LEU A 350 14.31 -10.72 -14.50
N ARG A 351 13.42 -10.45 -13.53
CA ARG A 351 13.78 -9.95 -12.20
C ARG A 351 14.61 -10.98 -11.42
N ALA A 352 14.23 -12.26 -11.50
CA ALA A 352 14.96 -13.34 -10.82
C ALA A 352 16.40 -13.48 -11.36
N GLU A 353 16.65 -13.22 -12.64
CA GLU A 353 17.99 -13.21 -13.24
C GLU A 353 18.92 -12.14 -12.63
N MET A 354 18.36 -11.06 -12.05
CA MET A 354 19.14 -9.96 -11.49
C MET A 354 19.75 -10.28 -10.12
N GLY A 355 19.40 -11.42 -9.51
CA GLY A 355 19.90 -11.88 -8.21
C GLY A 355 19.36 -11.09 -7.02
N ASN A 356 19.27 -11.76 -5.88
CA ASN A 356 18.67 -11.24 -4.65
C ASN A 356 17.16 -10.90 -4.75
N PHE A 357 16.49 -11.30 -5.82
CA PHE A 357 15.05 -11.21 -5.95
C PHE A 357 14.39 -12.20 -4.97
N ILE A 358 13.45 -11.73 -4.19
CA ILE A 358 12.73 -12.51 -3.18
C ILE A 358 11.35 -12.88 -3.71
N ARG A 359 10.61 -11.86 -4.19
CA ARG A 359 9.24 -11.97 -4.72
C ARG A 359 8.79 -10.65 -5.34
N PRO A 360 7.64 -10.58 -6.02
CA PRO A 360 6.97 -9.30 -6.29
C PRO A 360 6.71 -8.52 -4.99
N SER A 361 6.76 -7.19 -5.04
CA SER A 361 6.51 -6.31 -3.89
C SER A 361 5.03 -6.08 -3.61
N PHE A 362 4.16 -6.40 -4.58
CA PHE A 362 2.70 -6.41 -4.48
C PHE A 362 2.10 -7.31 -5.59
N GLU A 363 0.80 -7.52 -5.54
CA GLU A 363 0.09 -8.33 -6.55
C GLU A 363 0.17 -7.64 -7.92
N PRO A 364 0.78 -8.27 -8.95
CA PRO A 364 1.01 -7.62 -10.23
C PRO A 364 -0.29 -7.24 -10.95
N ILE A 365 -0.32 -6.04 -11.49
CA ILE A 365 -1.33 -5.58 -12.44
C ILE A 365 -0.76 -5.75 -13.85
N SER A 366 -1.42 -6.53 -14.67
CA SER A 366 -1.05 -6.79 -16.05
C SER A 366 -2.32 -6.71 -16.89
N SER A 367 -2.52 -5.61 -17.61
CA SER A 367 -3.82 -5.21 -18.16
C SER A 367 -3.74 -4.85 -19.63
N PHE A 368 -4.46 -5.56 -20.47
CA PHE A 368 -4.52 -5.31 -21.90
C PHE A 368 -5.80 -4.60 -22.31
N GLY A 369 -5.70 -3.56 -23.14
CA GLY A 369 -6.84 -2.85 -23.71
C GLY A 369 -7.77 -2.28 -22.63
N GLU A 370 -9.03 -2.71 -22.63
CA GLU A 370 -10.06 -2.22 -21.72
C GLU A 370 -9.84 -2.60 -20.25
N HIS A 371 -9.12 -3.71 -19.96
CA HIS A 371 -8.74 -4.07 -18.60
C HIS A 371 -7.89 -3.00 -17.94
N GLY A 372 -7.09 -2.25 -18.70
CA GLY A 372 -6.32 -1.12 -18.19
C GLY A 372 -7.15 0.01 -17.58
N ALA A 373 -8.45 0.10 -17.92
CA ALA A 373 -9.36 1.06 -17.31
C ALA A 373 -9.76 0.70 -15.87
N ILE A 374 -9.52 -0.53 -15.44
CA ILE A 374 -9.74 -1.00 -14.06
C ILE A 374 -8.45 -0.78 -13.29
N VAL A 375 -8.40 0.27 -12.47
CA VAL A 375 -7.17 0.81 -11.84
C VAL A 375 -6.35 -0.26 -11.10
N HIS A 376 -7.03 -1.17 -10.38
CA HIS A 376 -6.44 -2.30 -9.64
C HIS A 376 -6.91 -3.64 -10.23
N TYR A 377 -6.79 -3.78 -11.56
CA TYR A 377 -7.10 -5.04 -12.23
C TYR A 377 -6.07 -6.11 -11.85
N THR A 378 -6.56 -7.28 -11.51
CA THR A 378 -5.75 -8.48 -11.33
C THR A 378 -6.21 -9.53 -12.34
N SER A 379 -5.32 -9.95 -13.22
CA SER A 379 -5.61 -11.03 -14.17
C SER A 379 -5.73 -12.38 -13.43
N SER A 380 -6.71 -13.18 -13.84
CA SER A 380 -6.93 -14.54 -13.34
C SER A 380 -7.08 -15.49 -14.53
N PRO A 381 -6.99 -16.80 -14.33
CA PRO A 381 -7.21 -17.76 -15.41
C PRO A 381 -8.54 -17.57 -16.16
N GLU A 382 -9.56 -17.00 -15.49
CA GLU A 382 -10.89 -16.75 -16.06
C GLU A 382 -10.95 -15.44 -16.87
N THR A 383 -10.09 -14.47 -16.55
CA THR A 383 -10.09 -13.14 -17.18
C THR A 383 -8.91 -12.90 -18.10
N ASP A 384 -7.91 -13.79 -18.08
CA ASP A 384 -6.67 -13.68 -18.85
C ASP A 384 -6.94 -13.61 -20.36
N VAL A 385 -6.43 -12.57 -21.00
CA VAL A 385 -6.58 -12.34 -22.43
C VAL A 385 -5.25 -12.28 -23.16
N GLU A 386 -5.29 -12.61 -24.46
CA GLU A 386 -4.12 -12.54 -25.33
C GLU A 386 -3.83 -11.11 -25.78
N LEU A 387 -2.58 -10.68 -25.63
CA LEU A 387 -2.08 -9.39 -26.11
C LEU A 387 -2.03 -9.37 -27.64
N LYS A 388 -2.50 -8.26 -28.24
CA LYS A 388 -2.57 -8.08 -29.69
C LYS A 388 -2.07 -6.68 -30.09
N GLU A 389 -1.56 -6.56 -31.32
CA GLU A 389 -1.23 -5.26 -31.89
C GLU A 389 -2.47 -4.34 -32.01
N GLY A 390 -2.24 -3.04 -31.99
CA GLY A 390 -3.27 -2.02 -32.11
C GLY A 390 -3.87 -1.53 -30.79
N GLN A 391 -3.32 -1.98 -29.64
CA GLN A 391 -3.81 -1.64 -28.31
C GLN A 391 -2.66 -1.30 -27.35
N LEU A 392 -3.04 -0.78 -26.18
CA LEU A 392 -2.11 -0.53 -25.07
C LEU A 392 -2.08 -1.71 -24.11
N PHE A 393 -0.91 -1.92 -23.53
CA PHE A 393 -0.70 -2.88 -22.45
C PHE A 393 -0.06 -2.17 -21.25
N LEU A 394 -0.75 -2.17 -20.13
CA LEU A 394 -0.30 -1.56 -18.88
C LEU A 394 0.22 -2.66 -17.94
N THR A 395 1.42 -2.46 -17.42
CA THR A 395 1.97 -3.26 -16.32
C THR A 395 2.26 -2.34 -15.14
N ASP A 396 1.68 -2.66 -13.98
CA ASP A 396 1.98 -2.05 -12.71
C ASP A 396 2.47 -3.15 -11.78
N THR A 397 3.76 -3.12 -11.47
CA THR A 397 4.45 -4.23 -10.85
C THR A 397 5.64 -3.74 -10.05
N GLY A 398 6.04 -4.51 -9.06
CA GLY A 398 7.24 -4.20 -8.31
C GLY A 398 8.00 -5.44 -7.87
N ALA A 399 9.22 -5.25 -7.43
CA ALA A 399 10.13 -6.29 -6.99
C ALA A 399 10.57 -6.07 -5.54
N GLY A 400 10.56 -7.12 -4.74
CA GLY A 400 11.25 -7.18 -3.46
C GLY A 400 12.62 -7.81 -3.63
N PHE A 401 13.67 -6.99 -3.55
CA PHE A 401 15.06 -7.44 -3.44
C PHE A 401 15.55 -7.25 -2.00
N TYR A 402 16.62 -7.94 -1.59
CA TYR A 402 17.26 -7.60 -0.31
C TYR A 402 17.71 -6.14 -0.25
N GLU A 403 17.97 -5.53 -1.39
CA GLU A 403 18.36 -4.13 -1.55
C GLU A 403 17.19 -3.15 -1.45
N GLY A 404 15.94 -3.62 -1.39
CA GLY A 404 14.75 -2.78 -1.23
C GLY A 404 13.59 -3.21 -2.10
N SER A 405 12.48 -2.52 -2.00
CA SER A 405 11.31 -2.72 -2.87
C SER A 405 11.35 -1.75 -4.03
N THR A 406 10.74 -2.15 -5.16
CA THR A 406 10.43 -1.27 -6.29
C THR A 406 8.93 -1.24 -6.54
N ASP A 407 8.47 -0.14 -7.12
CA ASP A 407 7.13 0.12 -7.56
C ASP A 407 7.18 0.87 -8.89
N VAL A 408 6.59 0.32 -9.94
CA VAL A 408 6.69 0.91 -11.26
C VAL A 408 5.55 0.52 -12.16
N THR A 409 4.92 1.52 -12.74
CA THR A 409 3.98 1.32 -13.84
C THR A 409 4.58 1.78 -15.16
N ARG A 410 4.43 0.93 -16.19
CA ARG A 410 4.65 1.31 -17.59
C ARG A 410 3.47 0.86 -18.44
N THR A 411 3.11 1.71 -19.39
CA THR A 411 2.16 1.38 -20.45
C THR A 411 2.90 1.30 -21.78
N TYR A 412 2.65 0.27 -22.55
CA TYR A 412 3.33 -0.02 -23.83
C TYR A 412 2.34 0.02 -24.99
N ALA A 413 2.71 0.69 -26.08
CA ALA A 413 2.00 0.58 -27.35
C ALA A 413 2.40 -0.73 -28.05
N LEU A 414 1.44 -1.59 -28.30
CA LEU A 414 1.63 -2.83 -29.06
C LEU A 414 1.32 -2.59 -30.53
N GLY A 415 2.34 -2.30 -31.32
CA GLY A 415 2.16 -1.85 -32.71
C GLY A 415 1.60 -0.42 -32.80
N GLU A 416 0.95 -0.11 -33.92
CA GLU A 416 0.35 1.21 -34.14
C GLU A 416 -0.97 1.33 -33.36
N VAL A 417 -1.09 2.36 -32.52
CA VAL A 417 -2.27 2.60 -31.68
C VAL A 417 -3.04 3.85 -32.12
N PRO A 418 -4.35 3.94 -31.84
CA PRO A 418 -5.16 5.13 -32.17
C PRO A 418 -4.59 6.43 -31.61
N GLN A 419 -4.74 7.53 -32.37
CA GLN A 419 -4.22 8.86 -31.99
C GLN A 419 -4.65 9.29 -30.59
N ILE A 420 -5.91 9.06 -30.21
CA ILE A 420 -6.42 9.41 -28.89
C ILE A 420 -5.65 8.71 -27.75
N MET A 421 -5.21 7.47 -27.96
CA MET A 421 -4.39 6.75 -26.98
C MET A 421 -3.01 7.38 -26.86
N LYS A 422 -2.41 7.82 -27.98
CA LYS A 422 -1.13 8.56 -27.98
C LYS A 422 -1.27 9.90 -27.26
N ASP A 423 -2.35 10.63 -27.49
CA ASP A 423 -2.63 11.90 -26.83
C ASP A 423 -2.78 11.73 -25.33
N HIS A 424 -3.53 10.72 -24.90
CA HIS A 424 -3.70 10.38 -23.49
C HIS A 424 -2.39 9.92 -22.85
N PHE A 425 -1.61 9.05 -23.52
CA PHE A 425 -0.30 8.61 -23.03
C PHE A 425 0.66 9.79 -22.84
N THR A 426 0.70 10.68 -23.83
CA THR A 426 1.56 11.86 -23.77
C THR A 426 1.14 12.80 -22.63
N LEU A 427 -0.16 12.94 -22.38
CA LEU A 427 -0.67 13.72 -21.26
C LEU A 427 -0.23 13.16 -19.90
N VAL A 428 -0.27 11.82 -19.74
CA VAL A 428 0.23 11.14 -18.54
C VAL A 428 1.75 11.33 -18.40
N ALA A 429 2.50 11.23 -19.50
CA ALA A 429 3.96 11.46 -19.50
C ALA A 429 4.31 12.90 -19.10
N ILE A 430 3.61 13.90 -19.63
CA ILE A 430 3.78 15.32 -19.24
C ILE A 430 3.53 15.48 -17.74
N SER A 431 2.46 14.89 -17.24
CA SER A 431 2.09 14.96 -15.81
C SER A 431 3.19 14.41 -14.91
N ASN A 432 3.66 13.19 -15.17
CA ASN A 432 4.74 12.55 -14.40
C ASN A 432 6.04 13.38 -14.47
N LEU A 433 6.45 13.82 -15.65
CA LEU A 433 7.67 14.59 -15.82
C LEU A 433 7.63 15.97 -15.13
N GLN A 434 6.48 16.64 -15.13
CA GLN A 434 6.33 17.95 -14.49
C GLN A 434 6.41 17.83 -12.96
N LEU A 435 5.76 16.83 -12.35
CA LEU A 435 5.90 16.59 -10.90
C LEU A 435 7.31 16.12 -10.55
N GLY A 436 7.87 15.14 -11.28
CA GLY A 436 9.22 14.61 -11.03
C GLY A 436 10.34 15.66 -11.14
N SER A 437 10.13 16.75 -11.91
CA SER A 437 11.08 17.86 -12.07
C SER A 437 10.91 18.99 -11.05
N ALA A 438 9.99 18.87 -10.10
CA ALA A 438 9.65 19.95 -9.19
C ALA A 438 10.83 20.39 -8.29
N LYS A 439 10.97 21.71 -8.13
CA LYS A 439 11.75 22.34 -7.06
C LYS A 439 10.79 23.00 -6.08
N PHE A 440 11.04 22.83 -4.79
CA PHE A 440 10.18 23.35 -3.75
C PHE A 440 10.98 23.73 -2.50
N LEU A 441 10.39 24.47 -1.58
CA LEU A 441 11.01 24.83 -0.31
C LEU A 441 10.79 23.72 0.73
N GLU A 442 11.78 23.50 1.58
CA GLU A 442 11.65 22.69 2.79
C GLU A 442 10.41 23.15 3.60
N GLY A 443 9.64 22.21 4.13
CA GLY A 443 8.35 22.49 4.75
C GLY A 443 7.15 22.30 3.82
N SER A 444 7.37 22.03 2.53
CA SER A 444 6.29 21.68 1.60
C SER A 444 5.77 20.26 1.84
N THR A 445 4.47 20.08 1.60
CA THR A 445 3.81 18.77 1.63
C THR A 445 3.52 18.29 0.22
N GLY A 446 3.33 16.98 0.04
CA GLY A 446 2.94 16.43 -1.25
C GLY A 446 1.59 16.95 -1.76
N MET A 447 0.68 17.37 -0.86
CA MET A 447 -0.60 17.97 -1.23
C MET A 447 -0.44 19.28 -2.03
N ILE A 448 0.59 20.09 -1.73
CA ILE A 448 0.86 21.33 -2.48
C ILE A 448 1.41 20.99 -3.87
N LEU A 449 2.24 19.96 -3.98
CA LEU A 449 2.93 19.60 -5.22
C LEU A 449 2.06 18.77 -6.18
N ASP A 450 1.02 18.10 -5.69
CA ASP A 450 0.11 17.27 -6.49
C ASP A 450 -0.50 18.04 -7.69
N ILE A 451 -0.68 19.35 -7.55
CA ILE A 451 -1.21 20.19 -8.63
C ILE A 451 -0.32 20.17 -9.89
N LEU A 452 0.98 19.91 -9.76
CA LEU A 452 1.88 19.84 -10.91
C LEU A 452 1.55 18.65 -11.81
N ALA A 453 1.16 17.52 -11.23
CA ALA A 453 0.68 16.36 -11.98
C ALA A 453 -0.76 16.53 -12.50
N ARG A 454 -1.64 17.19 -11.72
CA ARG A 454 -3.06 17.29 -12.09
C ARG A 454 -3.36 18.40 -13.08
N LYS A 455 -2.58 19.48 -13.06
CA LYS A 455 -2.82 20.62 -13.95
C LYS A 455 -2.90 20.25 -15.43
N PRO A 456 -2.00 19.38 -16.00
CA PRO A 456 -2.13 18.95 -17.39
C PRO A 456 -3.47 18.31 -17.74
N PHE A 457 -4.07 17.57 -16.80
CA PHE A 457 -5.39 16.95 -16.94
C PHE A 457 -6.51 17.97 -16.79
N TRP A 458 -6.48 18.79 -15.75
CA TRP A 458 -7.54 19.77 -15.47
C TRP A 458 -7.66 20.84 -16.54
N ASP A 459 -6.56 21.23 -17.18
CA ASP A 459 -6.56 22.13 -18.35
C ASP A 459 -7.31 21.53 -19.56
N ARG A 460 -7.66 20.23 -19.50
CA ARG A 460 -8.39 19.49 -20.54
C ARG A 460 -9.69 18.86 -20.04
N ASP A 461 -10.20 19.30 -18.89
CA ASP A 461 -11.40 18.77 -18.23
C ASP A 461 -11.32 17.25 -17.95
N LEU A 462 -10.10 16.71 -17.74
CA LEU A 462 -9.84 15.32 -17.39
C LEU A 462 -9.36 15.21 -15.94
N ASN A 463 -9.47 14.03 -15.36
CA ASN A 463 -9.00 13.74 -14.00
C ASN A 463 -8.78 12.23 -13.81
N PHE A 464 -8.03 11.87 -12.75
CA PHE A 464 -7.94 10.51 -12.23
C PHE A 464 -8.33 10.48 -10.75
N ASN A 465 -8.94 9.37 -10.30
CA ASN A 465 -9.63 9.30 -9.01
C ASN A 465 -8.80 8.67 -7.88
N HIS A 466 -7.52 8.38 -8.11
CA HIS A 466 -6.58 7.91 -7.09
C HIS A 466 -5.60 9.00 -6.65
N GLY A 467 -4.77 8.74 -5.67
CA GLY A 467 -3.64 9.59 -5.29
C GLY A 467 -2.61 9.65 -6.42
N THR A 468 -1.84 10.72 -6.49
CA THR A 468 -0.77 10.81 -7.50
C THR A 468 0.49 10.07 -7.05
N GLY A 469 0.56 9.68 -5.78
CA GLY A 469 1.66 8.89 -5.26
C GLY A 469 1.63 8.70 -3.75
N HIS A 470 2.45 7.78 -3.28
CA HIS A 470 2.58 7.36 -1.89
C HIS A 470 4.04 7.09 -1.52
N GLY A 471 4.38 7.09 -0.23
CA GLY A 471 5.70 6.65 0.21
C GLY A 471 5.92 5.16 -0.06
N VAL A 472 7.18 4.76 -0.23
CA VAL A 472 7.59 3.37 -0.51
C VAL A 472 8.40 2.80 0.65
N GLY A 473 8.01 1.61 1.13
CA GLY A 473 8.70 0.92 2.22
C GLY A 473 9.93 0.13 1.75
N TYR A 474 10.96 0.11 2.57
CA TYR A 474 12.18 -0.66 2.31
C TYR A 474 11.97 -2.15 2.66
N LEU A 475 11.60 -2.95 1.67
CA LEU A 475 11.29 -4.37 1.86
C LEU A 475 10.29 -4.54 3.03
N LEU A 476 9.20 -3.79 2.98
CA LEU A 476 8.07 -3.71 3.91
C LEU A 476 6.78 -3.51 3.10
N ASN A 477 5.78 -2.79 3.66
CA ASN A 477 4.61 -2.37 2.88
C ASN A 477 5.03 -1.51 1.70
N ILE A 478 4.47 -1.79 0.52
CA ILE A 478 4.76 -0.95 -0.66
C ILE A 478 4.16 0.46 -0.45
N HIS A 479 2.94 0.56 0.03
CA HIS A 479 2.34 1.82 0.44
C HIS A 479 2.80 2.19 1.85
N GLU A 480 3.74 3.11 1.97
CA GLU A 480 4.29 3.55 3.26
C GLU A 480 3.95 5.02 3.53
N GLY A 481 3.09 5.27 4.54
CA GLY A 481 2.90 6.63 5.05
C GLY A 481 4.18 7.18 5.73
N PRO A 482 4.20 8.48 6.12
CA PRO A 482 3.06 9.39 6.16
C PRO A 482 3.03 10.43 5.02
N ALA A 483 3.95 10.37 4.06
CA ALA A 483 4.01 11.28 2.91
C ALA A 483 3.32 10.68 1.68
N GLY A 484 2.80 11.55 0.80
CA GLY A 484 2.20 11.15 -0.46
C GLY A 484 1.69 12.35 -1.26
N PHE A 485 1.45 12.17 -2.57
CA PHE A 485 0.88 13.20 -3.42
C PHE A 485 -0.63 13.01 -3.55
N ARG A 486 -1.43 13.98 -3.04
CA ARG A 486 -2.89 13.97 -3.09
C ARG A 486 -3.45 15.39 -3.10
N TRP A 487 -4.40 15.68 -3.96
CA TRP A 487 -5.05 17.00 -4.01
C TRP A 487 -6.12 17.18 -2.93
N LYS A 488 -6.74 16.09 -2.46
CA LYS A 488 -7.69 16.11 -1.34
C LYS A 488 -6.96 15.81 -0.03
N TYR A 489 -7.30 16.57 1.00
CA TYR A 489 -6.81 16.30 2.35
C TYR A 489 -7.18 14.88 2.79
N ARG A 490 -6.20 14.14 3.26
CA ARG A 490 -6.38 12.86 3.94
C ARG A 490 -5.60 12.87 5.24
N LYS A 491 -6.30 12.62 6.34
CA LYS A 491 -5.65 12.56 7.67
C LYS A 491 -4.56 11.48 7.68
N GLY A 492 -3.36 11.85 8.13
CA GLY A 492 -2.21 10.94 8.21
C GLY A 492 -1.32 10.90 6.97
N GLU A 493 -1.67 11.60 5.87
CA GLU A 493 -0.86 11.66 4.64
C GLU A 493 -0.45 13.12 4.27
N THR A 494 -0.34 13.99 5.26
CA THR A 494 0.02 15.41 5.07
C THR A 494 1.36 15.76 5.68
N GLU A 495 2.26 14.79 5.77
CA GLU A 495 3.58 15.02 6.31
C GLU A 495 4.41 15.93 5.39
N VAL A 496 5.27 16.71 6.00
CA VAL A 496 6.27 17.50 5.28
C VAL A 496 7.27 16.57 4.61
N LEU A 497 7.57 16.86 3.34
CA LEU A 497 8.56 16.12 2.58
C LEU A 497 9.96 16.38 3.14
N GLN A 498 10.69 15.31 3.47
CA GLN A 498 12.03 15.39 4.04
C GLN A 498 13.04 14.64 3.17
N GLU A 499 14.30 15.06 3.25
CA GLU A 499 15.41 14.38 2.57
C GLU A 499 15.44 12.88 2.96
N GLY A 500 15.57 12.01 1.97
CA GLY A 500 15.59 10.56 2.17
C GLY A 500 14.23 9.89 2.06
N MET A 501 13.12 10.62 1.92
CA MET A 501 11.82 10.02 1.59
C MET A 501 11.77 9.59 0.14
N VAL A 502 11.26 8.37 -0.09
CA VAL A 502 10.98 7.82 -1.43
C VAL A 502 9.48 7.80 -1.62
N ILE A 503 9.00 8.40 -2.72
CA ILE A 503 7.57 8.58 -2.99
C ILE A 503 7.31 8.26 -4.46
N THR A 504 6.21 7.57 -4.79
CA THR A 504 5.80 7.32 -6.17
C THR A 504 5.21 8.58 -6.82
N ASP A 505 5.28 8.63 -8.14
CA ASP A 505 4.65 9.64 -9.00
C ASP A 505 3.97 8.89 -10.14
N GLU A 506 2.66 8.61 -9.99
CA GLU A 506 1.89 7.63 -10.76
C GLU A 506 0.60 8.21 -11.37
N PRO A 507 0.62 9.34 -12.08
CA PRO A 507 -0.58 9.85 -12.74
C PRO A 507 -1.12 8.85 -13.77
N GLY A 508 -2.44 8.88 -14.01
CA GLY A 508 -3.07 7.98 -14.96
C GLY A 508 -4.29 8.55 -15.66
N ILE A 509 -4.78 7.84 -16.65
CA ILE A 509 -6.06 8.09 -17.32
C ILE A 509 -6.75 6.75 -17.58
N TYR A 510 -8.05 6.68 -17.32
CA TYR A 510 -8.82 5.43 -17.37
C TYR A 510 -10.14 5.66 -18.09
N ILE A 511 -10.30 5.06 -19.27
CA ILE A 511 -11.48 5.21 -20.14
C ILE A 511 -12.19 3.86 -20.19
N GLU A 512 -13.29 3.74 -19.45
CA GLU A 512 -14.09 2.52 -19.35
C GLU A 512 -14.45 1.96 -20.73
N GLY A 513 -14.27 0.66 -20.92
CA GLY A 513 -14.49 -0.06 -22.17
C GLY A 513 -13.52 0.27 -23.30
N SER A 514 -12.38 0.94 -23.00
CA SER A 514 -11.39 1.33 -24.01
C SER A 514 -9.96 1.05 -23.59
N HIS A 515 -9.40 1.86 -22.70
CA HIS A 515 -7.98 1.75 -22.29
C HIS A 515 -7.68 2.42 -20.96
N GLY A 516 -6.62 1.98 -20.31
CA GLY A 516 -5.98 2.66 -19.18
C GLY A 516 -4.52 2.94 -19.46
N ILE A 517 -4.02 4.02 -18.90
CA ILE A 517 -2.63 4.46 -18.98
C ILE A 517 -2.21 4.92 -17.60
N ARG A 518 -1.12 4.37 -17.08
CA ARG A 518 -0.39 4.88 -15.91
C ARG A 518 1.10 4.85 -16.24
N LEU A 519 1.81 5.88 -15.85
CA LEU A 519 3.26 5.96 -15.89
C LEU A 519 3.73 6.34 -14.49
N GLU A 520 4.62 5.56 -13.95
CA GLU A 520 5.05 5.70 -12.58
C GLU A 520 6.57 5.66 -12.45
N ASN A 521 7.09 6.58 -11.65
CA ASN A 521 8.46 6.58 -11.18
C ASN A 521 8.48 6.73 -9.66
N GLU A 522 9.42 6.07 -9.01
CA GLU A 522 9.81 6.43 -7.65
C GLU A 522 10.74 7.64 -7.65
N LEU A 523 10.44 8.57 -6.75
CA LEU A 523 11.15 9.84 -6.56
C LEU A 523 11.82 9.86 -5.19
N LEU A 524 13.13 10.02 -5.15
CA LEU A 524 13.88 10.29 -3.91
C LEU A 524 13.88 11.80 -3.63
N THR A 525 13.43 12.19 -2.47
CA THR A 525 13.48 13.58 -2.00
C THR A 525 14.90 13.96 -1.58
N CYS A 526 15.44 15.01 -2.18
CA CYS A 526 16.82 15.47 -2.00
C CYS A 526 16.88 16.94 -1.60
N LYS A 527 17.92 17.32 -0.84
CA LYS A 527 18.27 18.73 -0.60
C LYS A 527 19.00 19.32 -1.81
N GLY A 528 18.58 20.50 -2.20
CA GLY A 528 19.18 21.31 -3.25
C GLY A 528 19.90 22.54 -2.70
N THR A 529 19.72 23.69 -3.36
CA THR A 529 20.38 24.94 -3.02
C THR A 529 19.83 25.51 -1.69
N LEU A 530 20.72 25.90 -0.80
CA LEU A 530 20.43 26.75 0.36
C LEU A 530 20.77 28.20 0.01
N ASN A 531 19.84 29.13 0.18
CA ASN A 531 20.05 30.56 -0.04
C ASN A 531 19.23 31.42 0.95
N GLU A 532 19.12 32.72 0.72
CA GLU A 532 18.38 33.65 1.58
C GLU A 532 16.87 33.38 1.69
N TYR A 533 16.30 32.63 0.76
CA TYR A 533 14.89 32.22 0.78
C TYR A 533 14.65 30.89 1.52
N GLY A 534 15.72 30.15 1.88
CA GLY A 534 15.66 28.90 2.61
C GLY A 534 16.30 27.74 1.87
N GLN A 535 16.06 26.53 2.38
CA GLN A 535 16.51 25.29 1.78
C GLN A 535 15.55 24.88 0.66
N PHE A 536 16.03 24.87 -0.59
CA PHE A 536 15.30 24.27 -1.71
C PHE A 536 15.50 22.76 -1.72
N MET A 537 14.44 22.07 -2.08
CA MET A 537 14.37 20.62 -2.26
C MET A 537 14.10 20.31 -3.73
N TYR A 538 14.40 19.09 -4.14
CA TYR A 538 14.08 18.56 -5.46
C TYR A 538 13.88 17.06 -5.40
N PHE A 539 13.36 16.47 -6.48
CA PHE A 539 13.24 15.03 -6.64
C PHE A 539 14.31 14.47 -7.58
N GLU A 540 14.89 13.35 -7.20
CA GLU A 540 15.66 12.47 -8.06
C GLU A 540 14.78 11.31 -8.48
N ALA A 541 14.41 11.21 -9.77
CA ALA A 541 13.80 10.00 -10.30
C ALA A 541 14.81 8.85 -10.23
N ILE A 542 14.48 7.81 -9.46
CA ILE A 542 15.32 6.62 -9.27
C ILE A 542 14.85 5.41 -10.10
N THR A 543 13.60 5.42 -10.58
CA THR A 543 13.11 4.49 -11.62
C THR A 543 13.67 4.90 -12.98
N LEU A 544 14.44 4.01 -13.63
CA LEU A 544 15.19 4.30 -14.84
C LEU A 544 14.77 3.40 -16.01
N ILE A 545 13.48 3.46 -16.34
CA ILE A 545 12.84 2.68 -17.42
C ILE A 545 12.30 3.66 -18.46
N PRO A 546 12.56 3.46 -19.77
CA PRO A 546 12.07 4.39 -20.78
C PRO A 546 10.54 4.47 -20.79
N MET A 547 10.01 5.66 -21.04
CA MET A 547 8.63 5.85 -21.48
C MET A 547 8.54 5.50 -22.96
N ASP A 548 7.51 4.76 -23.36
CA ASP A 548 7.40 4.23 -24.72
C ASP A 548 7.19 5.31 -25.77
N LEU A 549 8.24 5.59 -26.57
CA LEU A 549 8.19 6.61 -27.62
C LEU A 549 7.22 6.29 -28.77
N ASP A 550 6.79 5.03 -28.93
CA ASP A 550 5.78 4.66 -29.93
C ASP A 550 4.38 5.16 -29.54
N ALA A 551 4.17 5.44 -28.25
CA ALA A 551 2.93 6.00 -27.70
C ALA A 551 2.98 7.53 -27.52
N ILE A 552 4.09 8.18 -27.77
CA ILE A 552 4.22 9.65 -27.63
C ILE A 552 3.70 10.37 -28.88
N ASN A 553 2.87 11.39 -28.65
CA ASN A 553 2.51 12.42 -29.62
C ASN A 553 3.30 13.71 -29.32
N PRO A 554 4.41 13.99 -30.03
CA PRO A 554 5.23 15.17 -29.75
C PRO A 554 4.55 16.51 -30.08
N ASP A 555 3.45 16.50 -30.83
CA ASP A 555 2.76 17.73 -31.28
C ASP A 555 2.01 18.42 -30.13
N ILE A 556 1.61 17.68 -29.10
CA ILE A 556 0.93 18.23 -27.92
C ILE A 556 1.89 18.58 -26.76
N MET A 557 3.19 18.33 -26.93
CA MET A 557 4.25 18.66 -25.96
C MET A 557 4.84 20.04 -26.22
N THR A 558 5.01 20.82 -25.16
CA THR A 558 5.81 22.04 -25.20
C THR A 558 7.30 21.71 -25.38
N GLN A 559 8.12 22.72 -25.71
CA GLN A 559 9.58 22.52 -25.76
C GLN A 559 10.17 22.13 -24.40
N GLU A 560 9.57 22.61 -23.30
CA GLU A 560 9.97 22.24 -21.95
C GLU A 560 9.61 20.79 -21.65
N ASP A 561 8.42 20.33 -22.00
CA ASP A 561 8.01 18.91 -21.82
C ASP A 561 8.93 17.97 -22.63
N LYS A 562 9.26 18.32 -23.89
CA LYS A 562 10.22 17.55 -24.69
C LYS A 562 11.60 17.50 -24.05
N LYS A 563 12.05 18.63 -23.51
CA LYS A 563 13.32 18.69 -22.79
C LYS A 563 13.32 17.78 -21.57
N LEU A 564 12.27 17.80 -20.75
CA LEU A 564 12.14 16.94 -19.57
C LEU A 564 12.20 15.45 -19.96
N LEU A 565 11.45 15.05 -21.00
CA LEU A 565 11.49 13.67 -21.49
C LEU A 565 12.87 13.28 -22.02
N ASN A 566 13.50 14.16 -22.80
CA ASN A 566 14.83 13.90 -23.37
C ASN A 566 15.89 13.79 -22.26
N ASP A 567 15.85 14.66 -21.26
CA ASP A 567 16.76 14.62 -20.11
C ASP A 567 16.58 13.31 -19.29
N TYR A 568 15.32 12.92 -19.04
CA TYR A 568 15.00 11.65 -18.38
C TYR A 568 15.54 10.46 -19.19
N HIS A 569 15.27 10.40 -20.48
CA HIS A 569 15.72 9.31 -21.36
C HIS A 569 17.25 9.27 -21.49
N ALA A 570 17.91 10.42 -21.51
CA ALA A 570 19.39 10.48 -21.52
C ALA A 570 19.96 9.85 -20.23
N LYS A 571 19.38 10.17 -19.06
CA LYS A 571 19.75 9.55 -17.78
C LYS A 571 19.48 8.04 -17.78
N VAL A 572 18.33 7.59 -18.30
CA VAL A 572 18.01 6.16 -18.44
C VAL A 572 19.09 5.45 -19.25
N TYR A 573 19.44 5.97 -20.42
CA TYR A 573 20.47 5.37 -21.25
C TYR A 573 21.84 5.35 -20.57
N GLU A 574 22.26 6.47 -20.00
CA GLU A 574 23.57 6.61 -19.33
C GLU A 574 23.75 5.58 -18.20
N VAL A 575 22.71 5.40 -17.37
CA VAL A 575 22.80 4.54 -16.17
C VAL A 575 22.56 3.07 -16.50
N ILE A 576 21.65 2.75 -17.41
CA ILE A 576 21.21 1.36 -17.64
C ILE A 576 22.03 0.66 -18.75
N ALA A 577 22.47 1.37 -19.78
CA ALA A 577 23.24 0.76 -20.88
C ALA A 577 24.46 -0.07 -20.42
N PRO A 578 25.24 0.31 -19.38
CA PRO A 578 26.38 -0.49 -18.93
C PRO A 578 26.02 -1.90 -18.41
N TYR A 579 24.76 -2.18 -18.09
CA TYR A 579 24.27 -3.49 -17.61
C TYR A 579 23.69 -4.35 -18.73
N LEU A 580 23.65 -3.85 -19.96
CA LEU A 580 23.06 -4.47 -21.13
C LEU A 580 24.15 -4.96 -22.11
N ASN A 581 23.82 -5.99 -22.91
CA ASN A 581 24.65 -6.39 -24.01
C ASN A 581 24.55 -5.39 -25.18
N GLU A 582 25.40 -5.51 -26.21
CA GLU A 582 25.47 -4.57 -27.35
C GLU A 582 24.13 -4.46 -28.11
N GLU A 583 23.43 -5.57 -28.32
CA GLU A 583 22.11 -5.59 -28.98
C GLU A 583 21.05 -4.85 -28.14
N GLU A 584 21.01 -5.13 -26.84
CA GLU A 584 20.11 -4.47 -25.90
C GLU A 584 20.39 -2.97 -25.78
N GLN A 585 21.68 -2.56 -25.82
CA GLN A 585 22.09 -1.15 -25.81
C GLN A 585 21.60 -0.41 -27.05
N GLU A 586 21.78 -0.98 -28.25
CA GLU A 586 21.29 -0.35 -29.50
C GLU A 586 19.75 -0.30 -29.51
N TRP A 587 19.10 -1.31 -28.95
CA TRP A 587 17.64 -1.29 -28.79
C TRP A 587 17.21 -0.17 -27.82
N LEU A 588 17.83 -0.06 -26.65
CA LEU A 588 17.53 0.96 -25.65
C LEU A 588 17.75 2.38 -26.23
N LYS A 589 18.82 2.58 -26.98
CA LYS A 589 19.14 3.84 -27.67
C LYS A 589 18.01 4.31 -28.59
N LYS A 590 17.32 3.37 -29.27
CA LYS A 590 16.16 3.69 -30.11
C LYS A 590 15.01 4.27 -29.24
N TYR A 591 14.77 3.70 -28.06
CA TYR A 591 13.66 4.10 -27.18
C TYR A 591 14.00 5.22 -26.20
N THR A 592 15.25 5.66 -26.17
CA THR A 592 15.72 6.81 -25.37
C THR A 592 16.24 7.97 -26.24
N ARG A 593 16.01 7.94 -27.57
CA ARG A 593 16.39 9.02 -28.46
C ARG A 593 15.64 10.32 -28.14
N ALA A 594 16.26 11.46 -28.41
CA ALA A 594 15.58 12.75 -28.32
C ALA A 594 14.44 12.88 -29.35
N ILE A 595 13.39 13.62 -28.99
CA ILE A 595 12.22 13.92 -29.83
C ILE A 595 12.05 15.42 -30.04
#